data_a4ad9e511ed9e21a344ad3c3c452140c
#
_entry.id   a4ad9e511ed9e21a344ad3c3c452140c
#
_cell.length_a   1.000
_cell.length_b   1.000
_cell.length_c   1.000
_cell.angle_alpha   90.00
_cell.angle_beta   90.00
_cell.angle_gamma   90.00
#
_symmetry.space_group_name_H-M   'P 1'
#
loop_
_entity.id
_entity.type
_entity.pdbx_description
1 polymer ?
#
loop_
_entity_poly.entity_id
_entity_poly.type
_entity_poly.pdbx_seq_one_letter_code
_entity_poly.pdbx_strand_id
1 'polypeptide(L)'
;MDSSNLINIYTDGACSGNPGPGGWGIYIDNHGVIKEISGSEENTTNNRMELKAVIEALKYFTSKTNLKLHTDSKYVMDGSSKWIENWKKNGWKTAQKKAVKNQDLWIELDKLINFHQIHWVWVKGHDGNFGNERADYLATSAIYLSNNF
;
A
#
# COMPACT_ATOMS: atom_id res chain seq x y z
N MET A 1 -24.28 4.62 3.20
CA MET A 1 -23.31 5.71 3.31
C MET A 1 -23.05 6.31 1.94
N ASP A 2 -23.03 7.60 1.86
CA ASP A 2 -22.87 8.31 0.60
C ASP A 2 -21.43 8.16 0.09
N SER A 3 -21.28 7.70 -1.16
CA SER A 3 -19.97 7.56 -1.80
C SER A 3 -19.23 8.88 -1.95
N SER A 4 -19.93 10.03 -1.87
CA SER A 4 -19.30 11.35 -1.95
C SER A 4 -18.38 11.63 -0.76
N ASN A 5 -18.49 10.88 0.35
CA ASN A 5 -17.64 11.06 1.52
C ASN A 5 -16.35 10.24 1.46
N LEU A 6 -16.18 9.44 0.41
CA LEU A 6 -14.96 8.63 0.26
C LEU A 6 -13.79 9.48 -0.22
N ILE A 7 -12.67 9.31 0.44
CA ILE A 7 -11.42 9.94 0.02
C ILE A 7 -10.68 8.96 -0.89
N ASN A 8 -10.29 9.42 -2.07
CA ASN A 8 -9.58 8.58 -3.02
C ASN A 8 -8.09 8.54 -2.71
N ILE A 9 -7.55 7.33 -2.58
CA ILE A 9 -6.13 7.11 -2.33
C ILE A 9 -5.60 6.15 -3.40
N TYR A 10 -4.42 6.46 -3.93
CA TYR A 10 -3.71 5.61 -4.88
C TYR A 10 -2.33 5.31 -4.30
N THR A 11 -1.95 4.03 -4.30
CA THR A 11 -0.68 3.59 -3.72
C THR A 11 0.10 2.77 -4.72
N ASP A 12 1.42 2.84 -4.63
CA ASP A 12 2.29 2.00 -5.44
C ASP A 12 3.62 1.79 -4.73
N GLY A 13 4.29 0.69 -5.08
CA GLY A 13 5.60 0.37 -4.58
C GLY A 13 6.50 -0.09 -5.71
N ALA A 14 7.78 0.18 -5.59
CA ALA A 14 8.76 -0.18 -6.61
C ALA A 14 10.06 -0.60 -5.95
N CYS A 15 10.84 -1.43 -6.64
CA CYS A 15 12.13 -1.87 -6.13
C CYS A 15 13.10 -2.03 -7.28
N SER A 16 14.30 -1.51 -7.11
CA SER A 16 15.39 -1.64 -8.08
C SER A 16 16.23 -2.85 -7.69
N GLY A 17 15.99 -3.97 -8.39
CA GLY A 17 16.46 -5.27 -7.89
C GLY A 17 15.50 -5.79 -6.84
N ASN A 18 15.54 -7.09 -6.55
CA ASN A 18 14.57 -7.68 -5.63
C ASN A 18 15.25 -8.82 -4.86
N PRO A 19 15.98 -8.54 -3.75
CA PRO A 19 15.99 -7.28 -2.99
C PRO A 19 16.89 -6.20 -3.57
N GLY A 20 16.67 -4.96 -3.08
CA GLY A 20 17.46 -3.81 -3.46
C GLY A 20 16.82 -2.53 -2.95
N PRO A 21 17.28 -1.36 -3.43
CA PRO A 21 16.65 -0.09 -3.05
C PRO A 21 15.21 -0.04 -3.55
N GLY A 22 14.30 0.40 -2.70
CA GLY A 22 12.89 0.50 -3.04
C GLY A 22 12.29 1.82 -2.65
N GLY A 23 11.12 2.10 -3.22
CA GLY A 23 10.35 3.29 -2.91
C GLY A 23 8.87 3.00 -2.89
N TRP A 24 8.15 3.87 -2.22
CA TRP A 24 6.69 3.79 -2.15
C TRP A 24 6.12 5.19 -2.39
N GLY A 25 4.94 5.23 -2.99
CA GLY A 25 4.29 6.47 -3.35
C GLY A 25 2.80 6.44 -3.05
N ILE A 26 2.26 7.58 -2.66
CA ILE A 26 0.86 7.76 -2.28
C ILE A 26 0.36 9.05 -2.92
N TYR A 27 -0.77 8.95 -3.62
CA TYR A 27 -1.48 10.10 -4.15
C TYR A 27 -2.86 10.12 -3.52
N ILE A 28 -3.17 11.21 -2.81
CA ILE A 28 -4.44 11.35 -2.11
C ILE A 28 -5.23 12.49 -2.76
N ASP A 29 -6.45 12.19 -3.16
CA ASP A 29 -7.39 13.18 -3.68
C ASP A 29 -8.59 13.24 -2.74
N ASN A 30 -8.58 14.27 -1.89
CA ASN A 30 -9.67 14.51 -0.94
C ASN A 30 -10.54 15.61 -1.51
N HIS A 31 -11.47 15.21 -2.41
CA HIS A 31 -12.42 16.14 -3.03
C HIS A 31 -11.73 17.36 -3.66
N GLY A 32 -10.66 17.11 -4.42
CA GLY A 32 -9.90 18.13 -5.10
C GLY A 32 -8.70 18.67 -4.31
N VAL A 33 -8.60 18.37 -3.03
CA VAL A 33 -7.42 18.72 -2.24
C VAL A 33 -6.42 17.57 -2.34
N ILE A 34 -5.26 17.84 -2.93
CA ILE A 34 -4.27 16.83 -3.29
C ILE A 34 -3.14 16.80 -2.26
N LYS A 35 -2.76 15.58 -1.86
CA LYS A 35 -1.57 15.34 -1.05
C LYS A 35 -0.77 14.21 -1.67
N GLU A 36 0.54 14.42 -1.82
CA GLU A 36 1.45 13.41 -2.32
C GLU A 36 2.48 13.09 -1.24
N ILE A 37 2.72 11.79 -1.02
CA ILE A 37 3.66 11.32 0.00
C ILE A 37 4.49 10.21 -0.63
N SER A 38 5.79 10.17 -0.32
CA SER A 38 6.66 9.12 -0.80
C SER A 38 7.77 8.86 0.20
N GLY A 39 8.42 7.71 0.07
CA GLY A 39 9.56 7.35 0.88
C GLY A 39 10.35 6.23 0.24
N SER A 40 11.49 5.89 0.82
CA SER A 40 12.38 4.88 0.27
C SER A 40 13.02 4.06 1.37
N GLU A 41 13.51 2.87 1.00
CA GLU A 41 14.31 1.99 1.85
C GLU A 41 15.49 1.47 1.04
N GLU A 42 16.64 1.30 1.69
CA GLU A 42 17.87 0.90 0.99
C GLU A 42 17.86 -0.56 0.56
N ASN A 43 17.25 -1.43 1.35
CA ASN A 43 17.25 -2.87 1.09
C ASN A 43 15.88 -3.44 1.38
N THR A 44 15.11 -3.67 0.34
CA THR A 44 13.73 -4.09 0.47
C THR A 44 13.31 -4.92 -0.75
N THR A 45 12.02 -5.19 -0.87
CA THR A 45 11.44 -5.91 -2.00
C THR A 45 10.25 -5.16 -2.56
N ASN A 46 9.84 -5.51 -3.77
CA ASN A 46 8.68 -4.91 -4.38
C ASN A 46 7.42 -5.09 -3.52
N ASN A 47 7.20 -6.32 -3.03
CA ASN A 47 6.03 -6.60 -2.20
C ASN A 47 6.02 -5.81 -0.89
N ARG A 48 7.19 -5.64 -0.27
CA ARG A 48 7.27 -4.84 0.96
C ARG A 48 6.95 -3.37 0.67
N MET A 49 7.39 -2.85 -0.47
CA MET A 49 7.10 -1.45 -0.83
C MET A 49 5.62 -1.25 -1.16
N GLU A 50 4.98 -2.23 -1.79
CA GLU A 50 3.54 -2.19 -2.03
C GLU A 50 2.76 -2.14 -0.71
N LEU A 51 3.14 -2.97 0.25
CA LEU A 51 2.52 -2.96 1.58
C LEU A 51 2.80 -1.65 2.32
N LYS A 52 4.04 -1.17 2.24
CA LYS A 52 4.46 0.05 2.94
C LYS A 52 3.67 1.26 2.44
N ALA A 53 3.42 1.34 1.14
CA ALA A 53 2.62 2.43 0.58
C ALA A 53 1.22 2.45 1.20
N VAL A 54 0.56 1.31 1.30
CA VAL A 54 -0.77 1.23 1.89
C VAL A 54 -0.73 1.59 3.38
N ILE A 55 0.24 1.03 4.10
CA ILE A 55 0.39 1.30 5.54
C ILE A 55 0.56 2.80 5.80
N GLU A 56 1.47 3.44 5.08
CA GLU A 56 1.72 4.87 5.27
C GLU A 56 0.51 5.72 4.86
N ALA A 57 -0.22 5.31 3.83
CA ALA A 57 -1.45 5.98 3.41
C ALA A 57 -2.50 5.95 4.52
N LEU A 58 -2.70 4.79 5.15
CA LEU A 58 -3.68 4.64 6.20
C LEU A 58 -3.25 5.34 7.50
N LYS A 59 -1.96 5.38 7.78
CA LYS A 59 -1.43 6.08 8.94
C LYS A 59 -1.55 7.60 8.83
N TYR A 60 -1.63 8.11 7.62
CA TYR A 60 -1.79 9.55 7.39
C TYR A 60 -3.09 10.08 8.03
N PHE A 61 -4.13 9.25 8.05
CA PHE A 61 -5.42 9.63 8.63
C PHE A 61 -5.45 9.15 10.09
N THR A 62 -5.37 10.09 11.02
CA THR A 62 -5.27 9.79 12.45
C THR A 62 -6.60 9.49 13.10
N SER A 63 -7.72 9.78 12.44
CA SER A 63 -9.06 9.42 12.90
C SER A 63 -9.70 8.44 11.93
N LYS A 64 -10.70 7.69 12.40
CA LYS A 64 -11.40 6.72 11.56
C LYS A 64 -12.01 7.41 10.34
N THR A 65 -11.66 6.93 9.16
CA THR A 65 -12.01 7.58 7.89
C THR A 65 -12.51 6.56 6.88
N ASN A 66 -13.41 6.99 6.00
CA ASN A 66 -13.88 6.19 4.88
C ASN A 66 -12.99 6.47 3.67
N LEU A 67 -12.32 5.43 3.20
CA LEU A 67 -11.29 5.55 2.18
C LEU A 67 -11.60 4.65 0.99
N LYS A 68 -11.37 5.17 -0.20
CA LYS A 68 -11.41 4.36 -1.42
C LYS A 68 -9.98 4.19 -1.89
N LEU A 69 -9.44 2.99 -1.68
CA LEU A 69 -8.02 2.73 -1.90
C LEU A 69 -7.82 1.96 -3.18
N HIS A 70 -7.10 2.58 -4.10
CA HIS A 70 -6.79 2.03 -5.42
C HIS A 70 -5.38 1.47 -5.42
N THR A 71 -5.24 0.22 -5.82
CA THR A 71 -3.93 -0.42 -5.93
C THR A 71 -3.88 -1.30 -7.17
N ASP A 72 -2.71 -1.39 -7.80
CA ASP A 72 -2.47 -2.32 -8.89
C ASP A 72 -1.76 -3.59 -8.40
N SER A 73 -1.47 -3.67 -7.10
CA SER A 73 -0.78 -4.82 -6.52
C SER A 73 -1.76 -5.95 -6.23
N LYS A 74 -1.64 -7.03 -6.99
CA LYS A 74 -2.41 -8.24 -6.75
C LYS A 74 -2.06 -8.84 -5.38
N TYR A 75 -0.79 -8.74 -4.99
CA TYR A 75 -0.32 -9.23 -3.70
C TYR A 75 -1.07 -8.55 -2.54
N VAL A 76 -1.19 -7.23 -2.59
CA VAL A 76 -1.92 -6.47 -1.56
C VAL A 76 -3.40 -6.84 -1.58
N MET A 77 -4.01 -6.90 -2.76
CA MET A 77 -5.43 -7.21 -2.88
C MET A 77 -5.76 -8.60 -2.37
N ASP A 78 -5.01 -9.60 -2.81
CA ASP A 78 -5.27 -10.98 -2.43
C ASP A 78 -4.97 -11.21 -0.94
N GLY A 79 -3.90 -10.63 -0.44
CA GLY A 79 -3.56 -10.77 0.98
C GLY A 79 -4.60 -10.13 1.88
N SER A 80 -5.05 -8.93 1.53
CA SER A 80 -6.03 -8.21 2.34
C SER A 80 -7.42 -8.85 2.31
N SER A 81 -7.80 -9.43 1.17
CA SER A 81 -9.15 -9.97 1.00
C SER A 81 -9.26 -11.47 1.23
N LYS A 82 -8.17 -12.23 1.04
CA LYS A 82 -8.25 -13.70 1.08
C LYS A 82 -7.36 -14.34 2.13
N TRP A 83 -6.11 -13.84 2.32
CA TRP A 83 -5.12 -14.57 3.11
C TRP A 83 -5.08 -14.14 4.58
N ILE A 84 -5.32 -12.86 4.85
CA ILE A 84 -5.05 -12.27 6.17
C ILE A 84 -5.89 -12.93 7.28
N GLU A 85 -7.14 -13.28 7.00
CA GLU A 85 -8.00 -13.90 8.00
C GLU A 85 -7.53 -15.29 8.40
N ASN A 86 -7.04 -16.07 7.43
CA ASN A 86 -6.45 -17.38 7.72
C ASN A 86 -5.16 -17.27 8.50
N TRP A 87 -4.32 -16.30 8.15
CA TRP A 87 -3.08 -16.06 8.89
C TRP A 87 -3.35 -15.71 10.35
N LYS A 88 -4.34 -14.86 10.59
CA LYS A 88 -4.73 -14.48 11.95
C LYS A 88 -5.18 -15.71 12.76
N LYS A 89 -5.99 -16.57 12.17
CA LYS A 89 -6.46 -17.80 12.82
C LYS A 89 -5.31 -18.76 13.14
N ASN A 90 -4.27 -18.76 12.31
CA ASN A 90 -3.14 -19.67 12.44
C ASN A 90 -1.94 -19.04 13.16
N GLY A 91 -2.12 -17.93 13.85
CA GLY A 91 -1.06 -17.26 14.60
C GLY A 91 0.02 -16.67 13.71
N TRP A 92 -0.36 -16.23 12.51
CA TRP A 92 0.54 -15.66 11.51
C TRP A 92 1.59 -16.64 11.00
N LYS A 93 1.16 -17.89 10.87
CA LYS A 93 1.99 -18.97 10.34
C LYS A 93 1.36 -19.59 9.11
N THR A 94 2.20 -20.08 8.21
CA THR A 94 1.76 -20.81 7.02
C THR A 94 1.30 -22.23 7.40
N ALA A 95 0.77 -22.96 6.42
CA ALA A 95 0.37 -24.36 6.62
C ALA A 95 1.55 -25.22 7.09
N GLN A 96 2.79 -24.88 6.70
CA GLN A 96 3.99 -25.57 7.14
C GLN A 96 4.53 -25.06 8.49
N LYS A 97 3.75 -24.26 9.20
CA LYS A 97 4.08 -23.68 10.51
C LYS A 97 5.27 -22.72 10.47
N LYS A 98 5.57 -22.15 9.32
CA LYS A 98 6.59 -21.10 9.16
C LYS A 98 5.93 -19.73 9.28
N ALA A 99 6.70 -18.73 9.73
CA ALA A 99 6.20 -17.37 9.80
C ALA A 99 5.75 -16.89 8.40
N VAL A 100 4.63 -16.18 8.34
CA VAL A 100 4.14 -15.60 7.10
C VAL A 100 5.18 -14.60 6.58
N LYS A 101 5.48 -14.65 5.29
CA LYS A 101 6.42 -13.71 4.68
C LYS A 101 5.89 -12.30 4.81
N ASN A 102 6.75 -11.35 5.18
CA ASN A 102 6.38 -9.95 5.44
C ASN A 102 5.38 -9.81 6.58
N GLN A 103 5.43 -10.73 7.54
CA GLN A 103 4.51 -10.78 8.67
C GLN A 103 4.43 -9.44 9.41
N ASP A 104 5.56 -8.78 9.61
CA ASP A 104 5.63 -7.49 10.30
C ASP A 104 4.71 -6.45 9.65
N LEU A 105 4.77 -6.35 8.33
CA LEU A 105 3.96 -5.38 7.60
C LEU A 105 2.49 -5.81 7.54
N TRP A 106 2.21 -7.10 7.38
CA TRP A 106 0.83 -7.58 7.34
C TRP A 106 0.11 -7.39 8.67
N ILE A 107 0.80 -7.56 9.79
CA ILE A 107 0.22 -7.33 11.11
C ILE A 107 -0.11 -5.85 11.29
N GLU A 108 0.81 -4.97 10.90
CA GLU A 108 0.56 -3.52 10.98
C GLU A 108 -0.61 -3.12 10.07
N LEU A 109 -0.63 -3.64 8.85
CA LEU A 109 -1.70 -3.34 7.90
C LEU A 109 -3.06 -3.81 8.42
N ASP A 110 -3.12 -5.00 9.02
CA ASP A 110 -4.35 -5.53 9.57
C ASP A 110 -4.96 -4.58 10.62
N LYS A 111 -4.14 -4.04 11.50
CA LYS A 111 -4.61 -3.09 12.51
C LYS A 111 -5.21 -1.84 11.86
N LEU A 112 -4.58 -1.34 10.81
CA LEU A 112 -5.04 -0.15 10.12
C LEU A 112 -6.31 -0.40 9.31
N ILE A 113 -6.42 -1.57 8.69
CA ILE A 113 -7.63 -1.97 7.96
C ILE A 113 -8.83 -2.02 8.91
N ASN A 114 -8.63 -2.53 10.12
CA ASN A 114 -9.69 -2.63 11.11
C ASN A 114 -10.03 -1.27 11.74
N PHE A 115 -9.09 -0.33 11.72
CA PHE A 115 -9.32 1.02 12.27
C PHE A 115 -10.15 1.88 11.33
N HIS A 116 -9.87 1.82 10.03
CA HIS A 116 -10.57 2.61 9.00
C HIS A 116 -11.67 1.79 8.34
N GLN A 117 -12.48 2.45 7.53
CA GLN A 117 -13.40 1.78 6.61
C GLN A 117 -12.84 1.93 5.20
N ILE A 118 -12.47 0.81 4.58
CA ILE A 118 -11.74 0.83 3.32
C ILE A 118 -12.55 0.14 2.22
N HIS A 119 -12.73 0.85 1.11
CA HIS A 119 -13.29 0.30 -0.12
C HIS A 119 -12.12 0.08 -1.08
N TRP A 120 -11.79 -1.18 -1.31
CA TRP A 120 -10.67 -1.55 -2.16
C TRP A 120 -11.06 -1.50 -3.63
N VAL A 121 -10.21 -0.89 -4.45
CA VAL A 121 -10.37 -0.84 -5.90
C VAL A 121 -9.09 -1.35 -6.53
N TRP A 122 -9.21 -2.45 -7.29
CA TRP A 122 -8.07 -2.94 -8.04
C TRP A 122 -8.00 -2.21 -9.37
N VAL A 123 -6.87 -1.57 -9.66
CA VAL A 123 -6.64 -0.89 -10.92
C VAL A 123 -5.62 -1.67 -11.74
N LYS A 124 -5.81 -1.67 -13.04
CA LYS A 124 -4.85 -2.28 -13.95
C LYS A 124 -3.68 -1.32 -14.11
N GLY A 125 -2.46 -1.79 -13.83
CA GLY A 125 -1.29 -0.94 -13.90
C GLY A 125 -1.08 -0.36 -15.30
N HIS A 126 -0.66 0.91 -15.36
CA HIS A 126 -0.32 1.61 -16.60
C HIS A 126 -1.47 1.70 -17.60
N ASP A 127 -2.70 1.79 -17.11
CA ASP A 127 -3.90 1.84 -17.96
C ASP A 127 -4.51 3.25 -18.04
N GLY A 128 -3.66 4.30 -18.00
CA GLY A 128 -4.11 5.67 -18.14
C GLY A 128 -4.76 6.26 -16.91
N ASN A 129 -4.71 5.59 -15.78
CA ASN A 129 -5.28 6.10 -14.53
C ASN A 129 -4.29 7.09 -13.91
N PHE A 130 -4.71 8.36 -13.84
CA PHE A 130 -3.83 9.44 -13.40
C PHE A 130 -3.28 9.22 -11.99
N GLY A 131 -4.15 8.86 -11.03
CA GLY A 131 -3.72 8.64 -9.64
C GLY A 131 -2.74 7.49 -9.52
N ASN A 132 -3.02 6.38 -10.23
CA ASN A 132 -2.14 5.22 -10.22
C ASN A 132 -0.77 5.56 -10.84
N GLU A 133 -0.77 6.28 -11.95
CA GLU A 133 0.47 6.70 -12.60
C GLU A 133 1.25 7.67 -11.72
N ARG A 134 0.55 8.54 -11.01
CA ARG A 134 1.21 9.48 -10.10
C ARG A 134 1.86 8.76 -8.92
N ALA A 135 1.16 7.78 -8.34
CA ALA A 135 1.73 6.97 -7.26
C ALA A 135 2.97 6.20 -7.73
N ASP A 136 2.91 5.64 -8.95
CA ASP A 136 4.06 4.96 -9.54
C ASP A 136 5.25 5.91 -9.71
N TYR A 137 5.01 7.10 -10.24
CA TYR A 137 6.04 8.11 -10.39
C TYR A 137 6.68 8.47 -9.04
N LEU A 138 5.87 8.63 -8.00
CA LEU A 138 6.37 8.96 -6.66
C LEU A 138 7.23 7.83 -6.11
N ALA A 139 6.80 6.58 -6.30
CA ALA A 139 7.55 5.42 -5.82
C ALA A 139 8.91 5.30 -6.51
N THR A 140 8.94 5.39 -7.84
CA THR A 140 10.19 5.27 -8.61
C THR A 140 11.11 6.46 -8.38
N SER A 141 10.55 7.65 -8.27
CA SER A 141 11.32 8.86 -7.98
C SER A 141 11.98 8.81 -6.61
N ALA A 142 11.30 8.22 -5.62
CA ALA A 142 11.85 8.08 -4.27
C ALA A 142 13.13 7.23 -4.28
N ILE A 143 13.15 6.16 -5.07
CA ILE A 143 14.35 5.33 -5.22
C ILE A 143 15.50 6.16 -5.80
N TYR A 144 15.21 6.87 -6.87
CA TYR A 144 16.22 7.67 -7.58
C TYR A 144 16.79 8.77 -6.69
N LEU A 145 15.93 9.51 -6.00
CA LEU A 145 16.35 10.60 -5.11
C LEU A 145 17.20 10.08 -3.96
N SER A 146 16.81 8.95 -3.38
CA SER A 146 17.58 8.33 -2.30
C SER A 146 19.00 7.98 -2.72
N ASN A 147 19.17 7.49 -3.95
CA ASN A 147 20.48 7.06 -4.46
C ASN A 147 21.40 8.21 -4.84
N ASN A 148 20.90 9.44 -4.92
CA ASN A 148 21.66 10.62 -5.31
C ASN A 148 22.09 11.50 -4.16
N PHE A 149 21.86 11.06 -2.93
CA PHE A 149 22.27 11.81 -1.73
C PHE A 149 23.29 11.07 -0.89
#